data_d4104fb9ae3915fb4a73908e5a485a58
#
_entry.id   d4104fb9ae3915fb4a73908e5a485a58
#
_cell.length_a   1.000
_cell.length_b   1.000
_cell.length_c   1.000
_cell.angle_alpha   90.00
_cell.angle_beta   90.00
_cell.angle_gamma   90.00
#
_symmetry.space_group_name_H-M   'P 1'
#
loop_
_entity.id
_entity.type
_entity.pdbx_description
1 polymer ?
#
loop_
_entity_poly.entity_id
_entity_poly.type
_entity_poly.pdbx_seq_one_letter_code
_entity_poly.pdbx_strand_id
1 'polypeptide(L)'
;MMLVRPAQKLTHRGALHLLATAVEAATEMGVPQCIAIVDEGCNLLAFVRMDGARVLSIESATRKAMTAAVTGQPTGGIPVEKAPALAAATDGRMTNLPGGLPLLTGGQIIGGIGVGSGTGEQDLEIARTAVASLQKAMEGTTQ
;
A
#
# COMPACT_ATOMS: atom_id res chain seq x y z
N MET A 1 -17.86 29.61 0.91
CA MET A 1 -17.74 28.26 0.29
C MET A 1 -16.38 28.10 -0.37
N MET A 2 -15.67 27.05 -0.02
CA MET A 2 -14.38 26.74 -0.61
C MET A 2 -14.60 25.95 -1.91
N LEU A 3 -14.14 26.47 -3.03
CA LEU A 3 -14.28 25.79 -4.33
C LEU A 3 -13.04 24.95 -4.69
N VAL A 4 -11.94 25.17 -3.97
CA VAL A 4 -10.70 24.38 -4.09
C VAL A 4 -10.14 24.19 -2.69
N ARG A 5 -9.32 23.17 -2.52
CA ARG A 5 -8.68 22.91 -1.24
C ARG A 5 -7.21 22.52 -1.44
N PRO A 6 -6.33 22.85 -0.49
CA PRO A 6 -4.97 22.35 -0.53
C PRO A 6 -4.96 20.83 -0.31
N ALA A 7 -3.95 20.16 -0.86
CA ALA A 7 -3.80 18.72 -0.73
C ALA A 7 -2.34 18.36 -0.53
N GLN A 8 -2.10 17.36 0.31
CA GLN A 8 -0.77 16.77 0.49
C GLN A 8 -0.61 15.64 -0.52
N LYS A 9 0.60 15.51 -1.06
CA LYS A 9 0.94 14.48 -2.03
C LYS A 9 2.17 13.72 -1.57
N LEU A 10 2.13 12.39 -1.68
CA LEU A 10 3.31 11.57 -1.50
C LEU A 10 4.29 11.85 -2.64
N THR A 11 5.54 12.14 -2.29
CA THR A 11 6.59 12.35 -3.30
C THR A 11 7.17 11.02 -3.76
N HIS A 12 7.87 11.02 -4.91
CA HIS A 12 8.58 9.82 -5.34
C HIS A 12 9.66 9.42 -4.32
N ARG A 13 10.24 10.38 -3.60
CA ARG A 13 11.21 10.07 -2.53
C ARG A 13 10.54 9.34 -1.37
N GLY A 14 9.33 9.74 -1.00
CA GLY A 14 8.54 9.04 0.00
C GLY A 14 8.17 7.63 -0.46
N ALA A 15 7.82 7.48 -1.73
CA ALA A 15 7.53 6.18 -2.30
C ALA A 15 8.75 5.25 -2.29
N LEU A 16 9.92 5.76 -2.67
CA LEU A 16 11.17 4.99 -2.64
C LEU A 16 11.60 4.63 -1.21
N HIS A 17 11.36 5.53 -0.25
CA HIS A 17 11.62 5.25 1.16
C HIS A 17 10.79 4.06 1.64
N LEU A 18 9.49 4.07 1.35
CA LEU A 18 8.58 2.97 1.67
C LEU A 18 9.04 1.66 1.03
N LEU A 19 9.37 1.73 -0.25
CA LEU A 19 9.79 0.55 -1.01
C LEU A 19 11.06 -0.06 -0.42
N ALA A 20 12.07 0.75 -0.15
CA ALA A 20 13.35 0.28 0.41
C ALA A 20 13.16 -0.34 1.79
N THR A 21 12.35 0.31 2.65
CA THR A 21 12.06 -0.21 4.00
C THR A 21 11.33 -1.55 3.92
N ALA A 22 10.35 -1.66 3.03
CA ALA A 22 9.59 -2.90 2.86
C ALA A 22 10.48 -4.04 2.34
N VAL A 23 11.36 -3.76 1.37
CA VAL A 23 12.32 -4.74 0.85
C VAL A 23 13.25 -5.23 1.97
N GLU A 24 13.76 -4.31 2.77
CA GLU A 24 14.64 -4.65 3.89
C GLU A 24 13.92 -5.55 4.91
N ALA A 25 12.69 -5.18 5.28
CA ALA A 25 11.88 -5.98 6.20
C ALA A 25 11.60 -7.37 5.66
N ALA A 26 11.26 -7.47 4.38
CA ALA A 26 11.01 -8.75 3.71
C ALA A 26 12.28 -9.62 3.65
N THR A 27 13.42 -8.99 3.41
CA THR A 27 14.72 -9.67 3.39
C THR A 27 15.07 -10.23 4.75
N GLU A 28 14.88 -9.46 5.82
CA GLU A 28 15.11 -9.92 7.19
C GLU A 28 14.16 -11.05 7.58
N MET A 29 12.92 -11.00 7.12
CA MET A 29 11.92 -12.04 7.36
C MET A 29 12.22 -13.31 6.53
N GLY A 30 13.01 -13.19 5.46
CA GLY A 30 13.30 -14.30 4.56
C GLY A 30 12.13 -14.65 3.63
N VAL A 31 11.25 -13.71 3.36
CA VAL A 31 10.05 -13.91 2.52
C VAL A 31 10.08 -12.94 1.35
N PRO A 32 10.48 -13.39 0.15
CA PRO A 32 10.43 -12.53 -1.04
C PRO A 32 9.03 -12.01 -1.31
N GLN A 33 8.91 -10.73 -1.62
CA GLN A 33 7.63 -10.06 -1.79
C GLN A 33 7.56 -9.26 -3.08
N CYS A 34 6.33 -9.00 -3.52
CA CYS A 34 6.03 -7.89 -4.41
C CYS A 34 5.52 -6.74 -3.54
N ILE A 35 6.01 -5.54 -3.80
CA ILE A 35 5.64 -4.34 -3.04
C ILE A 35 5.26 -3.25 -4.03
N ALA A 36 4.07 -2.68 -3.84
CA ALA A 36 3.54 -1.61 -4.68
C ALA A 36 3.21 -0.39 -3.83
N ILE A 37 3.57 0.79 -4.32
CA ILE A 37 3.23 2.07 -3.72
C ILE A 37 2.43 2.86 -4.75
N VAL A 38 1.23 3.28 -4.38
CA VAL A 38 0.37 4.10 -5.24
C VAL A 38 0.06 5.44 -4.56
N ASP A 39 -0.31 6.43 -5.37
CA ASP A 39 -0.79 7.71 -4.84
C ASP A 39 -2.27 7.64 -4.47
N GLU A 40 -2.87 8.75 -4.07
CA GLU A 40 -4.28 8.82 -3.67
C GLU A 40 -5.26 8.59 -4.83
N GLY A 41 -4.79 8.70 -6.07
CA GLY A 41 -5.56 8.40 -7.28
C GLY A 41 -5.31 6.98 -7.79
N CYS A 42 -4.68 6.12 -7.00
CA CYS A 42 -4.33 4.75 -7.36
C CYS A 42 -3.28 4.64 -8.48
N ASN A 43 -2.57 5.72 -8.76
CA ASN A 43 -1.50 5.70 -9.77
C ASN A 43 -0.21 5.13 -9.15
N LEU A 44 0.43 4.24 -9.87
CA LEU A 44 1.66 3.59 -9.40
C LEU A 44 2.81 4.60 -9.30
N LEU A 45 3.45 4.68 -8.14
CA LEU A 45 4.63 5.51 -7.91
C LEU A 45 5.91 4.68 -7.87
N ALA A 46 5.86 3.50 -7.26
CA ALA A 46 7.02 2.63 -7.14
C ALA A 46 6.58 1.18 -7.00
N PHE A 47 7.39 0.26 -7.51
CA PHE A 47 7.11 -1.16 -7.45
C PHE A 47 8.40 -1.96 -7.48
N VAL A 48 8.40 -3.09 -6.76
CA VAL A 48 9.45 -4.09 -6.91
C VAL A 48 8.86 -5.50 -6.78
N ARG A 49 9.33 -6.39 -7.63
CA ARG A 49 9.18 -7.83 -7.42
C ARG A 49 10.55 -8.35 -6.98
N MET A 50 10.66 -8.72 -5.71
CA MET A 50 11.91 -9.30 -5.19
C MET A 50 12.18 -10.64 -5.87
N ASP A 51 13.46 -10.98 -5.96
CA ASP A 51 13.86 -12.28 -6.49
C ASP A 51 13.20 -13.39 -5.66
N GLY A 52 12.55 -14.32 -6.35
CA GLY A 52 11.81 -15.40 -5.70
C GLY A 52 10.34 -15.12 -5.40
N ALA A 53 9.87 -13.88 -5.53
CA ALA A 53 8.46 -13.57 -5.36
C ALA A 53 7.65 -14.10 -6.54
N ARG A 54 6.39 -14.46 -6.27
CA ARG A 54 5.48 -15.00 -7.30
C ARG A 54 5.10 -13.92 -8.30
N VAL A 55 5.13 -14.27 -9.59
CA VAL A 55 4.85 -13.28 -10.65
C VAL A 55 3.44 -12.69 -10.56
N LEU A 56 2.42 -13.48 -10.20
CA LEU A 56 1.06 -12.97 -10.09
C LEU A 56 0.82 -12.10 -8.86
N SER A 57 1.77 -12.08 -7.93
CA SER A 57 1.74 -11.14 -6.82
C SER A 57 2.03 -9.70 -7.24
N ILE A 58 2.48 -9.48 -8.47
CA ILE A 58 2.54 -8.13 -9.06
C ILE A 58 1.15 -7.51 -9.02
N GLU A 59 0.14 -8.27 -9.47
CA GLU A 59 -1.24 -7.80 -9.49
C GLU A 59 -1.83 -7.68 -8.10
N SER A 60 -1.68 -8.71 -7.26
CA SER A 60 -2.27 -8.68 -5.93
C SER A 60 -1.69 -7.57 -5.05
N ALA A 61 -0.39 -7.35 -5.07
CA ALA A 61 0.24 -6.27 -4.32
C ALA A 61 -0.28 -4.90 -4.80
N THR A 62 -0.35 -4.69 -6.11
CA THR A 62 -0.83 -3.44 -6.68
C THR A 62 -2.29 -3.18 -6.31
N ARG A 63 -3.14 -4.20 -6.38
CA ARG A 63 -4.56 -4.08 -6.04
C ARG A 63 -4.78 -3.85 -4.55
N LYS A 64 -3.96 -4.45 -3.69
CA LYS A 64 -3.97 -4.16 -2.25
C LYS A 64 -3.64 -2.69 -1.98
N ALA A 65 -2.62 -2.15 -2.64
CA ALA A 65 -2.26 -0.75 -2.51
C ALA A 65 -3.41 0.16 -2.94
N MET A 66 -4.02 -0.12 -4.09
CA MET A 66 -5.17 0.64 -4.60
C MET A 66 -6.35 0.60 -3.65
N THR A 67 -6.69 -0.58 -3.14
CA THR A 67 -7.81 -0.76 -2.22
C THR A 67 -7.61 0.04 -0.93
N ALA A 68 -6.41 -0.02 -0.36
CA ALA A 68 -6.08 0.74 0.84
C ALA A 68 -6.14 2.25 0.60
N ALA A 69 -5.64 2.72 -0.55
CA ALA A 69 -5.68 4.13 -0.92
C ALA A 69 -7.11 4.66 -1.07
N VAL A 70 -7.99 3.85 -1.64
CA VAL A 70 -9.39 4.25 -1.88
C VAL A 70 -10.23 4.20 -0.60
N THR A 71 -10.05 3.15 0.22
CA THR A 71 -10.87 2.95 1.41
C THR A 71 -10.35 3.71 2.63
N GLY A 72 -9.06 4.04 2.66
CA GLY A 72 -8.42 4.60 3.85
C GLY A 72 -8.31 3.60 5.00
N GLN A 73 -8.44 2.30 4.71
CA GLN A 73 -8.45 1.23 5.69
C GLN A 73 -7.45 0.13 5.30
N PRO A 74 -6.96 -0.65 6.26
CA PRO A 74 -6.23 -1.88 5.95
C PRO A 74 -7.10 -2.79 5.08
N THR A 75 -6.50 -3.48 4.12
CA THR A 75 -7.23 -4.42 3.27
C THR A 75 -7.55 -5.72 4.01
N GLY A 76 -8.61 -6.41 3.59
CA GLY A 76 -9.06 -7.67 4.20
C GLY A 76 -10.29 -7.55 5.08
N GLY A 77 -10.78 -6.32 5.31
CA GLY A 77 -11.94 -6.08 6.18
C GLY A 77 -13.27 -5.89 5.45
N ILE A 78 -13.32 -6.07 4.14
CA ILE A 78 -14.58 -5.96 3.40
C ILE A 78 -15.46 -7.19 3.73
N PRO A 79 -16.76 -6.99 4.03
CA PRO A 79 -17.65 -8.13 4.22
C PRO A 79 -17.58 -9.10 3.04
N VAL A 80 -17.45 -10.39 3.34
CA VAL A 80 -17.21 -11.44 2.33
C VAL A 80 -18.26 -11.41 1.23
N GLU A 81 -19.52 -11.17 1.58
CA GLU A 81 -20.63 -11.14 0.63
C GLU A 81 -20.56 -9.94 -0.33
N LYS A 82 -19.84 -8.88 0.01
CA LYS A 82 -19.71 -7.69 -0.83
C LYS A 82 -18.45 -7.69 -1.69
N ALA A 83 -17.44 -8.45 -1.30
CA ALA A 83 -16.14 -8.44 -1.96
C ALA A 83 -16.21 -8.76 -3.46
N PRO A 84 -16.93 -9.79 -3.91
CA PRO A 84 -17.02 -10.08 -5.35
C PRO A 84 -17.68 -8.96 -6.15
N ALA A 85 -18.71 -8.31 -5.61
CA ALA A 85 -19.40 -7.21 -6.28
C ALA A 85 -18.48 -5.98 -6.42
N LEU A 86 -17.70 -5.67 -5.39
CA LEU A 86 -16.75 -4.57 -5.43
C LEU A 86 -15.61 -4.84 -6.41
N ALA A 87 -15.12 -6.07 -6.45
CA ALA A 87 -14.12 -6.49 -7.42
C ALA A 87 -14.65 -6.34 -8.85
N ALA A 88 -15.88 -6.80 -9.09
CA ALA A 88 -16.51 -6.69 -10.41
C ALA A 88 -16.72 -5.24 -10.82
N ALA A 89 -17.19 -4.39 -9.90
CA ALA A 89 -17.45 -2.97 -10.18
C ALA A 89 -16.18 -2.18 -10.49
N THR A 90 -15.03 -2.62 -10.00
CA THR A 90 -13.75 -1.92 -10.14
C THR A 90 -12.80 -2.63 -11.10
N ASP A 91 -13.29 -3.59 -11.85
CA ASP A 91 -12.48 -4.38 -12.78
C ASP A 91 -11.31 -5.08 -12.06
N GLY A 92 -11.59 -5.62 -10.89
CA GLY A 92 -10.63 -6.33 -10.05
C GLY A 92 -9.67 -5.44 -9.27
N ARG A 93 -9.83 -4.11 -9.32
CA ARG A 93 -8.91 -3.21 -8.61
C ARG A 93 -9.14 -3.17 -7.10
N MET A 94 -10.34 -3.51 -6.63
CA MET A 94 -10.57 -3.69 -5.21
C MET A 94 -10.45 -5.16 -4.84
N THR A 95 -9.66 -5.46 -3.82
CA THR A 95 -9.44 -6.81 -3.33
C THR A 95 -9.67 -6.87 -1.82
N ASN A 96 -10.08 -8.06 -1.34
CA ASN A 96 -10.24 -8.31 0.09
C ASN A 96 -9.06 -9.08 0.70
N LEU A 97 -7.94 -9.15 -0.01
CA LEU A 97 -6.75 -9.80 0.50
C LEU A 97 -6.01 -8.90 1.49
N PRO A 98 -5.61 -9.39 2.67
CA PRO A 98 -4.84 -8.58 3.62
C PRO A 98 -3.43 -8.31 3.07
N GLY A 99 -2.80 -7.23 3.52
CA GLY A 99 -1.46 -6.83 3.13
C GLY A 99 -1.37 -5.45 2.50
N GLY A 100 -2.49 -4.71 2.43
CA GLY A 100 -2.50 -3.32 2.02
C GLY A 100 -2.78 -2.40 3.20
N LEU A 101 -2.09 -1.26 3.24
CA LEU A 101 -2.29 -0.21 4.23
C LEU A 101 -2.40 1.16 3.56
N PRO A 102 -3.29 2.03 4.05
CA PRO A 102 -3.35 3.40 3.57
C PRO A 102 -2.14 4.19 4.08
N LEU A 103 -1.73 5.18 3.29
CA LEU A 103 -0.72 6.15 3.67
C LEU A 103 -1.44 7.45 4.02
N LEU A 104 -1.23 7.92 5.24
CA LEU A 104 -1.95 9.07 5.78
C LEU A 104 -0.98 10.12 6.29
N THR A 105 -1.36 11.39 6.16
CA THR A 105 -0.71 12.50 6.84
C THR A 105 -1.77 13.50 7.26
N GLY A 106 -1.78 13.89 8.55
CA GLY A 106 -2.80 14.78 9.09
C GLY A 106 -4.22 14.28 8.84
N GLY A 107 -4.45 12.97 8.86
CA GLY A 107 -5.75 12.36 8.58
C GLY A 107 -6.14 12.31 7.11
N GLN A 108 -5.29 12.82 6.21
CA GLN A 108 -5.55 12.85 4.77
C GLN A 108 -4.86 11.67 4.08
N ILE A 109 -5.56 11.00 3.19
CA ILE A 109 -4.99 9.89 2.41
C ILE A 109 -4.05 10.47 1.35
N ILE A 110 -2.80 9.99 1.35
CA ILE A 110 -1.79 10.38 0.34
C ILE A 110 -1.39 9.22 -0.55
N GLY A 111 -1.91 8.03 -0.30
CA GLY A 111 -1.62 6.86 -1.12
C GLY A 111 -1.91 5.56 -0.40
N GLY A 112 -1.31 4.50 -0.91
CA GLY A 112 -1.42 3.16 -0.34
C GLY A 112 -0.16 2.35 -0.63
N ILE A 113 0.12 1.40 0.27
CA ILE A 113 1.14 0.37 0.07
C ILE A 113 0.46 -1.00 0.03
N GLY A 114 0.90 -1.85 -0.88
CA GLY A 114 0.43 -3.22 -0.98
C GLY A 114 1.60 -4.18 -1.02
N VAL A 115 1.51 -5.26 -0.25
CA VAL A 115 2.53 -6.31 -0.16
C VAL A 115 1.87 -7.64 -0.48
N GLY A 116 2.50 -8.42 -1.33
CA GLY A 116 2.00 -9.72 -1.74
C GLY A 116 3.11 -10.74 -1.95
N SER A 117 2.74 -12.02 -1.97
CA SER A 117 3.59 -13.20 -2.16
C SER A 117 3.92 -13.96 -0.87
N GLY A 118 3.66 -13.41 0.29
CA GLY A 118 3.73 -14.13 1.57
C GLY A 118 2.35 -14.55 2.06
N THR A 119 2.26 -14.92 3.32
CA THR A 119 0.96 -15.07 3.99
C THR A 119 0.36 -13.69 4.26
N GLY A 120 -0.94 -13.61 4.51
CA GLY A 120 -1.58 -12.35 4.84
C GLY A 120 -0.92 -11.65 6.03
N GLU A 121 -0.54 -12.40 7.05
CA GLU A 121 0.14 -11.86 8.23
C GLU A 121 1.53 -11.32 7.91
N GLN A 122 2.30 -12.05 7.11
CA GLN A 122 3.62 -11.60 6.67
C GLN A 122 3.53 -10.34 5.83
N ASP A 123 2.60 -10.32 4.88
CA ASP A 123 2.38 -9.18 4.00
C ASP A 123 2.02 -7.92 4.81
N LEU A 124 1.10 -8.07 5.77
CA LEU A 124 0.66 -6.97 6.61
C LEU A 124 1.79 -6.45 7.52
N GLU A 125 2.59 -7.34 8.09
CA GLU A 125 3.69 -6.94 8.95
C GLU A 125 4.75 -6.12 8.21
N ILE A 126 5.06 -6.52 6.99
CA ILE A 126 6.00 -5.78 6.14
C ILE A 126 5.42 -4.39 5.80
N ALA A 127 4.15 -4.33 5.44
CA ALA A 127 3.48 -3.06 5.17
C ALA A 127 3.48 -2.14 6.40
N ARG A 128 3.21 -2.68 7.60
CA ARG A 128 3.25 -1.91 8.85
C ARG A 128 4.63 -1.33 9.13
N THR A 129 5.67 -2.12 8.93
CA THR A 129 7.05 -1.68 9.14
C THR A 129 7.39 -0.50 8.23
N ALA A 130 7.00 -0.58 6.96
CA ALA A 130 7.24 0.49 5.99
C ALA A 130 6.48 1.77 6.37
N VAL A 131 5.19 1.65 6.70
CA VAL A 131 4.34 2.79 7.08
C VAL A 131 4.89 3.47 8.34
N ALA A 132 5.26 2.69 9.35
CA ALA A 132 5.83 3.24 10.58
C ALA A 132 7.12 4.02 10.32
N SER A 133 7.97 3.50 9.44
CA SER A 133 9.22 4.16 9.05
C SER A 133 8.96 5.49 8.33
N LEU A 134 7.97 5.53 7.43
CA LEU A 134 7.60 6.77 6.75
C LEU A 134 7.08 7.82 7.74
N GLN A 135 6.20 7.42 8.64
CA GLN A 135 5.63 8.32 9.64
C GLN A 135 6.72 8.92 10.53
N LYS A 136 7.65 8.08 10.97
CA LYS A 136 8.78 8.54 11.78
C LYS A 136 9.66 9.53 11.02
N ALA A 137 9.92 9.26 9.74
CA ALA A 137 10.72 10.15 8.90
C ALA A 137 10.02 11.50 8.69
N MET A 138 8.70 11.50 8.51
CA MET A 138 7.92 12.74 8.35
C MET A 138 7.89 13.56 9.64
N GLU A 139 7.82 12.93 10.81
CA GLU A 139 7.87 13.62 12.11
C GLU A 139 9.21 14.30 12.34
N GLY A 140 10.30 13.72 11.86
CA GLY A 140 11.63 14.28 11.97
C GLY A 140 11.93 15.42 11.00
N THR A 141 11.00 15.71 10.07
CA THR A 141 11.18 16.74 9.05
C THR A 141 10.31 17.94 9.37
N THR A 142 10.93 19.11 9.57
CA THR A 142 10.21 20.37 9.71
C THR A 142 9.81 20.85 8.33
N GLN A 143 8.52 21.04 8.12
CA GLN A 143 8.00 21.51 6.84
C GLN A 143 7.39 22.89 6.95
#